data_f54228b75919b5eebd7a3245cd668603
#
_entry.id   f54228b75919b5eebd7a3245cd668603
#
_cell.length_a   1.000
_cell.length_b   1.000
_cell.length_c   1.000
_cell.angle_alpha   90.00
_cell.angle_beta   90.00
_cell.angle_gamma   90.00
#
_symmetry.space_group_name_H-M   'P 1'
#
loop_
_entity.id
_entity.type
_entity.pdbx_description
1 polymer ?
#
loop_
_entity_poly.entity_id
_entity_poly.type
_entity_poly.pdbx_seq_one_letter_code
_entity_poly.pdbx_strand_id
1 'polypeptide(L)'
;MICAGLVSVTFRQLSPAVIIGLVQRAGLKAIEWGGDIHVPYGDIARAREVRRATEDAGLRVAAYGSYYRVGHEEPGPFQTALETAVAPGAPAIRVWAGKLWSHEADAAYWGRVVEDSRRIADLAADADVNVAY
;
A
#
# COMPACT_ATOMS: atom_id res chain seq x y z
N MET A 1 -21.58 -3.95 -3.30
CA MET A 1 -21.08 -4.98 -4.25
C MET A 1 -19.59 -5.19 -3.98
N ILE A 2 -19.14 -6.42 -3.83
CA ILE A 2 -17.73 -6.77 -3.63
C ILE A 2 -17.01 -6.70 -4.98
N CYS A 3 -15.85 -6.04 -5.01
CA CYS A 3 -15.00 -5.94 -6.19
C CYS A 3 -13.77 -6.84 -5.99
N ALA A 4 -13.63 -7.87 -6.81
CA ALA A 4 -12.47 -8.77 -6.74
C ALA A 4 -11.24 -8.10 -7.35
N GLY A 5 -10.09 -8.29 -6.72
CA GLY A 5 -8.80 -7.75 -7.15
C GLY A 5 -7.64 -8.69 -6.85
N LEU A 6 -6.45 -8.26 -7.22
CA LEU A 6 -5.19 -8.96 -7.01
C LEU A 6 -4.20 -8.08 -6.23
N VAL A 7 -3.45 -8.69 -5.32
CA VAL A 7 -2.26 -8.08 -4.74
C VAL A 7 -1.06 -8.36 -5.64
N SER A 8 -0.41 -7.33 -6.14
CA SER A 8 0.66 -7.46 -7.17
C SER A 8 1.84 -8.31 -6.73
N VAL A 9 2.13 -8.34 -5.44
CA VAL A 9 3.23 -9.16 -4.87
C VAL A 9 3.01 -10.66 -4.97
N THR A 10 1.81 -11.11 -5.38
CA THR A 10 1.57 -12.51 -5.79
C THR A 10 2.51 -12.91 -6.93
N PHE A 11 2.86 -11.96 -7.77
CA PHE A 11 3.74 -12.19 -8.94
C PHE A 11 4.94 -11.24 -8.93
N ARG A 12 5.81 -11.36 -7.92
CA ARG A 12 6.96 -10.47 -7.71
C ARG A 12 7.91 -10.37 -8.89
N GLN A 13 8.04 -11.43 -9.67
CA GLN A 13 8.96 -11.53 -10.81
C GLN A 13 8.36 -10.96 -12.11
N LEU A 14 7.07 -10.60 -12.13
CA LEU A 14 6.43 -10.08 -13.33
C LEU A 14 6.41 -8.55 -13.34
N SER A 15 6.48 -7.97 -14.52
CA SER A 15 6.33 -6.52 -14.66
C SER A 15 4.86 -6.08 -14.44
N PRO A 16 4.61 -4.82 -14.04
CA PRO A 16 3.26 -4.29 -13.91
C PRO A 16 2.41 -4.47 -15.16
N ALA A 17 2.96 -4.31 -16.36
CA ALA A 17 2.22 -4.52 -17.60
C ALA A 17 1.71 -5.96 -17.75
N VAL A 18 2.53 -6.94 -17.39
CA VAL A 18 2.14 -8.36 -17.41
C VAL A 18 1.08 -8.63 -16.35
N ILE A 19 1.22 -8.10 -15.14
CA ILE A 19 0.24 -8.26 -14.05
C ILE A 19 -1.11 -7.66 -14.46
N ILE A 20 -1.14 -6.46 -15.03
CA ILE A 20 -2.34 -5.81 -15.54
C ILE A 20 -3.06 -6.72 -16.55
N GLY A 21 -2.32 -7.27 -17.52
CA GLY A 21 -2.90 -8.19 -18.50
C GLY A 21 -3.44 -9.49 -17.89
N LEU A 22 -2.82 -10.02 -16.84
CA LEU A 22 -3.33 -11.18 -16.09
C LEU A 22 -4.64 -10.85 -15.38
N VAL A 23 -4.71 -9.71 -14.71
CA VAL A 23 -5.90 -9.23 -13.98
C VAL A 23 -7.07 -9.04 -14.92
N GLN A 24 -6.84 -8.44 -16.10
CA GLN A 24 -7.87 -8.28 -17.13
C GLN A 24 -8.41 -9.64 -17.61
N ARG A 25 -7.51 -10.57 -17.97
CA ARG A 25 -7.91 -11.92 -18.45
C ARG A 25 -8.66 -12.72 -17.40
N ALA A 26 -8.32 -12.54 -16.11
CA ALA A 26 -9.01 -13.17 -15.00
C ALA A 26 -10.37 -12.52 -14.67
N GLY A 27 -10.74 -11.43 -15.33
CA GLY A 27 -11.98 -10.69 -15.06
C GLY A 27 -11.98 -9.92 -13.75
N LEU A 28 -10.81 -9.79 -13.09
CA LEU A 28 -10.64 -8.98 -11.87
C LEU A 28 -10.70 -7.49 -12.21
N LYS A 29 -10.97 -6.65 -11.20
CA LYS A 29 -11.28 -5.24 -11.41
C LYS A 29 -10.32 -4.26 -10.74
N ALA A 30 -9.45 -4.74 -9.87
CA ALA A 30 -8.59 -3.87 -9.08
C ALA A 30 -7.24 -4.53 -8.76
N ILE A 31 -6.23 -3.70 -8.48
CA ILE A 31 -4.89 -4.14 -8.08
C ILE A 31 -4.45 -3.38 -6.83
N GLU A 32 -3.98 -4.09 -5.80
CA GLU A 32 -3.14 -3.52 -4.76
C GLU A 32 -1.69 -3.58 -5.24
N TRP A 33 -1.01 -2.44 -5.31
CA TRP A 33 0.38 -2.36 -5.74
C TRP A 33 1.35 -2.45 -4.56
N GLY A 34 2.31 -3.36 -4.66
CA GLY A 34 3.32 -3.59 -3.61
C GLY A 34 4.47 -2.58 -3.67
N GLY A 35 4.76 -1.99 -2.51
CA GLY A 35 5.78 -0.97 -2.32
C GLY A 35 7.21 -1.50 -2.23
N ASP A 36 7.38 -2.78 -2.21
CA ASP A 36 8.70 -3.43 -2.14
C ASP A 36 9.29 -3.77 -3.51
N ILE A 37 8.47 -3.83 -4.56
CA ILE A 37 8.96 -4.22 -5.89
C ILE A 37 8.30 -3.46 -7.06
N HIS A 38 6.97 -3.38 -7.14
CA HIS A 38 6.29 -2.86 -8.32
C HIS A 38 6.17 -1.33 -8.32
N VAL A 39 5.95 -0.74 -7.14
CA VAL A 39 5.91 0.70 -6.89
C VAL A 39 6.81 1.00 -5.70
N PRO A 40 8.14 1.05 -5.90
CA PRO A 40 9.07 1.21 -4.80
C PRO A 40 8.78 2.46 -3.96
N TYR A 41 8.98 2.32 -2.66
CA TYR A 41 8.84 3.37 -1.67
C TYR A 41 9.59 4.64 -2.09
N GLY A 42 8.86 5.76 -2.22
CA GLY A 42 9.42 7.05 -2.66
C GLY A 42 9.54 7.23 -4.18
N ASP A 43 9.29 6.20 -4.99
CA ASP A 43 9.33 6.32 -6.45
C ASP A 43 8.01 6.86 -7.03
N ILE A 44 7.83 8.16 -6.92
CA ILE A 44 6.63 8.86 -7.37
C ILE A 44 6.43 8.76 -8.89
N ALA A 45 7.53 8.75 -9.64
CA ALA A 45 7.47 8.64 -11.10
C ALA A 45 6.89 7.28 -11.51
N ARG A 46 7.40 6.22 -10.90
CA ARG A 46 6.91 4.85 -11.08
C ARG A 46 5.47 4.69 -10.62
N ALA A 47 5.10 5.27 -9.49
CA ALA A 47 3.73 5.26 -8.98
C ALA A 47 2.74 5.86 -9.98
N ARG A 48 3.06 7.00 -10.59
CA ARG A 48 2.25 7.65 -11.62
C ARG A 48 2.18 6.86 -12.94
N GLU A 49 3.27 6.24 -13.34
CA GLU A 49 3.33 5.37 -14.52
C GLU A 49 2.37 4.18 -14.34
N VAL A 50 2.48 3.49 -13.22
CA VAL A 50 1.65 2.33 -12.88
C VAL A 50 0.17 2.70 -12.76
N ARG A 51 -0.13 3.87 -12.20
CA ARG A 51 -1.51 4.42 -12.18
C ARG A 51 -2.08 4.50 -13.58
N ARG A 52 -1.40 5.22 -14.49
CA ARG A 52 -1.87 5.40 -15.86
C ARG A 52 -2.11 4.05 -16.56
N ALA A 53 -1.13 3.15 -16.47
CA ALA A 53 -1.26 1.82 -17.06
C ALA A 53 -2.45 1.01 -16.50
N THR A 54 -2.73 1.14 -15.20
CA THR A 54 -3.86 0.49 -14.52
C THR A 54 -5.19 1.06 -15.01
N GLU A 55 -5.31 2.39 -15.03
CA GLU A 55 -6.52 3.11 -15.46
C GLU A 55 -6.80 2.92 -16.97
N ASP A 56 -5.79 2.99 -17.82
CA ASP A 56 -5.88 2.76 -19.26
C ASP A 56 -6.38 1.33 -19.59
N ALA A 57 -6.08 0.37 -18.72
CA ALA A 57 -6.57 -1.00 -18.80
C ALA A 57 -8.01 -1.19 -18.29
N GLY A 58 -8.68 -0.12 -17.83
CA GLY A 58 -10.02 -0.16 -17.25
C GLY A 58 -10.07 -0.79 -15.86
N LEU A 59 -8.92 -0.85 -15.16
CA LEU A 59 -8.79 -1.36 -13.81
C LEU A 59 -8.68 -0.22 -12.80
N ARG A 60 -8.84 -0.54 -11.50
CA ARG A 60 -8.68 0.41 -10.40
C ARG A 60 -7.48 0.05 -9.53
N VAL A 61 -6.83 1.08 -8.98
CA VAL A 61 -5.91 0.89 -7.87
C VAL A 61 -6.75 0.67 -6.61
N ALA A 62 -6.60 -0.49 -5.96
CA ALA A 62 -7.35 -0.84 -4.76
C ALA A 62 -6.69 -0.30 -3.49
N ALA A 63 -5.37 -0.40 -3.41
CA ALA A 63 -4.56 0.04 -2.29
C ALA A 63 -3.08 0.12 -2.69
N TYR A 64 -2.29 0.73 -1.82
CA TYR A 64 -0.84 0.66 -1.84
C TYR A 64 -0.34 -0.14 -0.63
N GLY A 65 0.32 -1.26 -0.86
CA GLY A 65 0.97 -2.09 0.15
C GLY A 65 2.34 -1.54 0.52
N SER A 66 2.40 -0.63 1.48
CA SER A 66 3.59 0.19 1.76
C SER A 66 4.72 -0.54 2.48
N TYR A 67 4.44 -1.65 3.15
CA TYR A 67 5.37 -2.29 4.08
C TYR A 67 5.79 -1.43 5.27
N TYR A 68 5.15 -0.27 5.49
CA TYR A 68 5.41 0.56 6.65
C TYR A 68 5.08 -0.22 7.94
N ARG A 69 6.03 -0.18 8.89
CA ARG A 69 5.90 -0.85 10.18
C ARG A 69 5.63 0.19 11.26
N VAL A 70 4.39 0.21 11.70
CA VAL A 70 3.89 1.16 12.69
C VAL A 70 4.72 1.08 13.99
N GLY A 71 5.12 2.23 14.52
CA GLY A 71 6.00 2.34 15.69
C GLY A 71 7.49 2.13 15.41
N HIS A 72 7.90 1.99 14.14
CA HIS A 72 9.30 1.71 13.77
C HIS A 72 9.87 2.58 12.65
N GLU A 73 9.03 3.39 11.97
CA GLU A 73 9.42 4.20 10.81
C GLU A 73 10.19 3.42 9.73
N GLU A 74 9.79 2.21 9.47
CA GLU A 74 10.40 1.37 8.43
C GLU A 74 9.40 1.11 7.28
N PRO A 75 9.87 1.16 6.03
CA PRO A 75 11.25 1.33 5.54
C PRO A 75 11.76 2.77 5.56
N GLY A 76 11.01 3.72 6.07
CA GLY A 76 11.35 5.13 6.19
C GLY A 76 10.17 5.94 6.76
N PRO A 77 10.20 7.30 6.70
CA PRO A 77 9.14 8.14 7.24
C PRO A 77 7.77 7.84 6.59
N PHE A 78 6.70 7.77 7.38
CA PHE A 78 5.35 7.50 6.87
C PHE A 78 4.91 8.51 5.79
N GLN A 79 5.35 9.76 5.90
CA GLN A 79 5.06 10.80 4.90
C GLN A 79 5.46 10.36 3.48
N THR A 80 6.63 9.75 3.32
CA THR A 80 7.09 9.24 2.02
C THR A 80 6.24 8.06 1.53
N ALA A 81 5.81 7.17 2.44
CA ALA A 81 4.88 6.09 2.12
C ALA A 81 3.53 6.64 1.64
N LEU A 82 3.01 7.66 2.33
CA LEU A 82 1.75 8.31 2.01
C LEU A 82 1.80 9.01 0.65
N GLU A 83 2.85 9.77 0.37
CA GLU A 83 3.05 10.41 -0.94
C GLU A 83 3.12 9.38 -2.07
N THR A 84 3.78 8.23 -1.80
CA THR A 84 3.83 7.13 -2.75
C THR A 84 2.47 6.46 -2.95
N ALA A 85 1.60 6.42 -1.92
CA ALA A 85 0.24 5.91 -2.01
C ALA A 85 -0.70 6.87 -2.76
N VAL A 86 -0.56 8.17 -2.54
CA VAL A 86 -1.35 9.21 -3.22
C VAL A 86 -1.05 9.27 -4.72
N ALA A 87 0.21 9.12 -5.11
CA ALA A 87 0.63 9.22 -6.51
C ALA A 87 -0.06 8.24 -7.47
N PRO A 88 -0.27 6.95 -7.12
CA PRO A 88 -1.07 6.03 -7.91
C PRO A 88 -2.58 6.17 -7.71
N GLY A 89 -3.03 7.12 -6.87
CA GLY A 89 -4.45 7.30 -6.56
C GLY A 89 -5.03 6.19 -5.70
N ALA A 90 -4.23 5.59 -4.83
CA ALA A 90 -4.68 4.54 -3.93
C ALA A 90 -5.61 5.11 -2.85
N PRO A 91 -6.84 4.59 -2.70
CA PRO A 91 -7.78 5.02 -1.66
C PRO A 91 -7.41 4.51 -0.27
N ALA A 92 -6.47 3.58 -0.20
CA ALA A 92 -5.98 3.02 1.05
C ALA A 92 -4.47 2.72 0.99
N ILE A 93 -3.80 2.90 2.12
CA ILE A 93 -2.43 2.47 2.36
C ILE A 93 -2.43 1.33 3.37
N ARG A 94 -1.86 0.18 2.99
CA ARG A 94 -1.73 -0.94 3.91
C ARG A 94 -0.39 -0.86 4.65
N VAL A 95 -0.46 -1.03 5.97
CA VAL A 95 0.68 -1.00 6.89
C VAL A 95 0.75 -2.29 7.72
N TRP A 96 1.84 -2.48 8.44
CA TRP A 96 2.01 -3.57 9.39
C TRP A 96 1.91 -3.05 10.82
N ALA A 97 1.21 -3.75 11.70
CA ALA A 97 1.02 -3.41 13.11
C ALA A 97 2.30 -3.66 13.96
N GLY A 98 3.44 -3.17 13.48
CA GLY A 98 4.74 -3.35 14.13
C GLY A 98 5.51 -4.59 13.65
N LYS A 99 6.37 -5.13 14.51
CA LYS A 99 7.33 -6.22 14.20
C LYS A 99 7.16 -7.45 15.08
N LEU A 100 6.60 -7.30 16.28
CA LEU A 100 6.45 -8.38 17.23
C LEU A 100 5.07 -9.07 17.08
N TRP A 101 5.04 -10.33 17.40
CA TRP A 101 3.79 -11.04 17.59
C TRP A 101 3.06 -10.50 18.85
N SER A 102 1.75 -10.59 18.88
CA SER A 102 0.95 -10.03 19.97
C SER A 102 1.32 -10.59 21.36
N HIS A 103 1.77 -11.84 21.43
CA HIS A 103 2.19 -12.49 22.68
C HIS A 103 3.63 -12.10 23.12
N GLU A 104 4.41 -11.48 22.25
CA GLU A 104 5.76 -10.98 22.56
C GLU A 104 5.78 -9.48 22.89
N ALA A 105 4.70 -8.78 22.56
CA ALA A 105 4.59 -7.34 22.72
C ALA A 105 4.17 -6.98 24.14
N ASP A 106 5.00 -6.22 24.84
CA ASP A 106 4.67 -5.65 26.13
C ASP A 106 3.85 -4.34 26.03
N ALA A 107 3.41 -3.81 27.15
CA ALA A 107 2.60 -2.60 27.19
C ALA A 107 3.32 -1.38 26.59
N ALA A 108 4.63 -1.26 26.76
CA ALA A 108 5.42 -0.16 26.20
C ALA A 108 5.50 -0.25 24.68
N TYR A 109 5.69 -1.47 24.15
CA TYR A 109 5.65 -1.71 22.71
C TYR A 109 4.29 -1.35 22.12
N TRP A 110 3.20 -1.83 22.71
CA TRP A 110 1.84 -1.48 22.30
C TRP A 110 1.56 0.01 22.36
N GLY A 111 2.06 0.70 23.41
CA GLY A 111 1.95 2.14 23.51
C GLY A 111 2.53 2.87 22.31
N ARG A 112 3.73 2.49 21.87
CA ARG A 112 4.37 3.07 20.65
C ARG A 112 3.57 2.78 19.37
N VAL A 113 3.10 1.54 19.21
CA VAL A 113 2.29 1.18 18.03
C VAL A 113 0.99 1.97 17.99
N VAL A 114 0.30 2.12 19.12
CA VAL A 114 -0.96 2.89 19.20
C VAL A 114 -0.72 4.38 18.94
N GLU A 115 0.33 4.95 19.50
CA GLU A 115 0.67 6.37 19.30
C GLU A 115 0.99 6.64 17.81
N ASP A 116 1.84 5.84 17.20
CA ASP A 116 2.16 5.99 15.78
C ASP A 116 0.93 5.71 14.89
N SER A 117 0.07 4.74 15.25
CA SER A 117 -1.19 4.48 14.55
C SER A 117 -2.08 5.72 14.49
N ARG A 118 -2.20 6.46 15.59
CA ARG A 118 -2.98 7.71 15.63
C ARG A 118 -2.36 8.77 14.74
N ARG A 119 -1.04 8.98 14.86
CA ARG A 119 -0.29 9.93 14.04
C ARG A 119 -0.45 9.67 12.54
N ILE A 120 -0.28 8.42 12.10
CA ILE A 120 -0.40 8.07 10.68
C ILE A 120 -1.85 8.12 10.18
N ALA A 121 -2.84 7.85 11.04
CA ALA A 121 -4.25 7.99 10.69
C ALA A 121 -4.62 9.44 10.41
N ASP A 122 -4.14 10.39 11.24
CA ASP A 122 -4.37 11.82 11.02
C ASP A 122 -3.73 12.30 9.71
N LEU A 123 -2.46 11.93 9.45
CA LEU A 123 -1.77 12.27 8.21
C LEU A 123 -2.46 11.68 6.96
N ALA A 124 -2.95 10.46 7.05
CA ALA A 124 -3.65 9.80 5.94
C ALA A 124 -5.03 10.44 5.69
N ALA A 125 -5.74 10.81 6.75
CA ALA A 125 -7.03 11.51 6.66
C ALA A 125 -6.89 12.86 5.95
N ASP A 126 -5.84 13.63 6.22
CA ASP A 126 -5.54 14.90 5.54
C ASP A 126 -5.29 14.71 4.03
N ALA A 127 -4.90 13.52 3.60
CA ALA A 127 -4.65 13.14 2.21
C ALA A 127 -5.83 12.36 1.57
N ASP A 128 -6.96 12.21 2.26
CA ASP A 128 -8.12 11.39 1.85
C ASP A 128 -7.75 9.92 1.55
N VAL A 129 -6.85 9.37 2.34
CA VAL A 129 -6.38 7.97 2.26
C VAL A 129 -6.72 7.22 3.54
N ASN A 130 -7.30 6.03 3.41
CA ASN A 130 -7.56 5.15 4.55
C ASN A 130 -6.31 4.36 4.95
N VAL A 131 -6.08 4.17 6.25
CA VAL A 131 -5.05 3.25 6.75
C VAL A 131 -5.66 1.87 6.97
N ALA A 132 -5.05 0.83 6.40
CA ALA A 132 -5.43 -0.58 6.58
C ALA A 132 -4.29 -1.39 7.21
N TYR A 133 -4.63 -2.35 8.06
CA TYR A 133 -3.68 -3.24 8.75
C TYR A 133 -3.74 -4.66 8.21
#